data_bf97d755da72aea49ba9f4a96b873b92
#
_entry.id   bf97d755da72aea49ba9f4a96b873b92
#
_cell.length_a   1.000
_cell.length_b   1.000
_cell.length_c   1.000
_cell.angle_alpha   90.00
_cell.angle_beta   90.00
_cell.angle_gamma   90.00
#
_symmetry.space_group_name_H-M   'P 1'
#
loop_
_entity.id
_entity.type
_entity.pdbx_description
1 polymer ?
#
loop_
_entity_poly.entity_id
_entity_poly.type
_entity_poly.pdbx_seq_one_letter_code
_entity_poly.pdbx_strand_id
1 'polypeptide(L)'
;MASHDYLKKTLTARVYDVARETELERAPNLSARLRNPVYLKREDNQPVFSFKLRGAYNKMAHIPAEALSRGVITASAGNHAQGVALSAARMGVKAIIVVPVTTPQLKVDAIRTHGGPTVEVVQFGESYSDAYGHAVKLQEERGLTFVHPFDDPYVIAGQGTVAMEILSQHQGPIHAIFVPIGGGGLAAGVAAYVKSVRPEIKVIGVQTDDSCAMAASLKAGERVTLNEVGLFSDGTAVKLVGEETFRLCSEYLDEV
;
A
#
# COMPACT_ATOMS: atom_id res chain seq x y z
N MET A 1 16.68 11.08 2.23
CA MET A 1 15.72 12.10 2.71
C MET A 1 15.61 11.95 4.22
N ALA A 2 15.55 13.06 4.98
CA ALA A 2 15.49 12.97 6.45
C ALA A 2 14.12 12.42 6.91
N SER A 3 14.08 11.76 8.08
CA SER A 3 12.86 11.22 8.72
C SER A 3 11.73 12.24 8.85
N HIS A 4 12.07 13.50 9.09
CA HIS A 4 11.12 14.61 9.19
C HIS A 4 10.27 14.85 7.92
N ASP A 5 10.72 14.41 6.76
CA ASP A 5 9.96 14.57 5.53
C ASP A 5 8.72 13.65 5.49
N TYR A 6 8.81 12.41 5.99
CA TYR A 6 7.65 11.50 6.02
C TYR A 6 6.60 11.88 7.06
N LEU A 7 6.99 12.41 8.20
CA LEU A 7 6.03 12.97 9.17
C LEU A 7 5.21 14.09 8.51
N LYS A 8 5.90 15.07 7.91
CA LYS A 8 5.22 16.18 7.22
C LYS A 8 4.34 15.69 6.08
N LYS A 9 4.85 14.77 5.23
CA LYS A 9 4.07 14.20 4.12
C LYS A 9 2.82 13.46 4.60
N THR A 10 2.90 12.72 5.72
CA THR A 10 1.75 12.04 6.30
C THR A 10 0.73 13.02 6.86
N LEU A 11 1.18 14.04 7.61
CA LEU A 11 0.30 15.07 8.16
C LEU A 11 -0.41 15.91 7.09
N THR A 12 0.17 16.03 5.90
CA THR A 12 -0.41 16.77 4.77
C THR A 12 -1.01 15.85 3.70
N ALA A 13 -1.10 14.54 3.98
CA ALA A 13 -1.62 13.56 3.03
C ALA A 13 -3.11 13.79 2.76
N ARG A 14 -3.46 13.72 1.50
CA ARG A 14 -4.85 13.81 1.02
C ARG A 14 -5.39 12.40 0.83
N VAL A 15 -6.10 11.87 1.81
CA VAL A 15 -6.67 10.52 1.75
C VAL A 15 -8.20 10.52 1.99
N TYR A 16 -8.71 11.46 2.75
CA TYR A 16 -10.09 11.45 3.22
C TYR A 16 -11.13 11.87 2.16
N ASP A 17 -10.69 12.23 0.98
CA ASP A 17 -11.57 12.38 -0.18
C ASP A 17 -12.16 11.03 -0.66
N VAL A 18 -11.48 9.92 -0.32
CA VAL A 18 -11.86 8.55 -0.71
C VAL A 18 -11.83 7.56 0.45
N ALA A 19 -10.92 7.74 1.41
CA ALA A 19 -10.78 6.88 2.57
C ALA A 19 -11.71 7.31 3.69
N ARG A 20 -12.13 6.35 4.50
CA ARG A 20 -12.78 6.58 5.79
C ARG A 20 -11.74 6.47 6.89
N GLU A 21 -11.90 7.23 7.96
CA GLU A 21 -11.26 6.93 9.23
C GLU A 21 -11.89 5.66 9.77
N THR A 22 -11.17 4.54 9.66
CA THR A 22 -11.67 3.25 10.09
C THR A 22 -11.54 3.09 11.61
N GLU A 23 -12.32 2.20 12.18
CA GLU A 23 -12.31 1.95 13.62
C GLU A 23 -11.03 1.21 14.05
N LEU A 24 -10.55 1.53 15.25
CA LEU A 24 -9.60 0.73 16.00
C LEU A 24 -10.39 -0.13 16.99
N GLU A 25 -10.82 -1.30 16.54
CA GLU A 25 -11.74 -2.19 17.21
C GLU A 25 -11.02 -3.13 18.18
N ARG A 26 -11.50 -3.23 19.42
CA ARG A 26 -10.99 -4.23 20.35
C ARG A 26 -11.40 -5.64 19.89
N ALA A 27 -10.45 -6.57 19.86
CA ALA A 27 -10.68 -7.98 19.55
C ALA A 27 -10.82 -8.80 20.85
N PRO A 28 -12.04 -8.97 21.43
CA PRO A 28 -12.20 -9.51 22.77
C PRO A 28 -11.76 -10.97 22.88
N ASN A 29 -12.08 -11.80 21.91
CA ASN A 29 -11.73 -13.23 21.92
C ASN A 29 -10.20 -13.43 21.80
N LEU A 30 -9.55 -12.66 20.90
CA LEU A 30 -8.10 -12.71 20.73
C LEU A 30 -7.39 -12.15 21.97
N SER A 31 -7.91 -11.07 22.54
CA SER A 31 -7.39 -10.49 23.78
C SER A 31 -7.45 -11.47 24.96
N ALA A 32 -8.55 -12.18 25.09
CA ALA A 32 -8.72 -13.20 26.14
C ALA A 32 -7.73 -14.37 25.95
N ARG A 33 -7.60 -14.86 24.71
CA ARG A 33 -6.68 -15.96 24.35
C ARG A 33 -5.22 -15.59 24.62
N LEU A 34 -4.82 -14.37 24.28
CA LEU A 34 -3.44 -13.89 24.44
C LEU A 34 -3.18 -13.28 25.82
N ARG A 35 -4.22 -13.11 26.66
CA ARG A 35 -4.15 -12.42 27.97
C ARG A 35 -3.54 -11.03 27.85
N ASN A 36 -3.81 -10.34 26.74
CA ASN A 36 -3.28 -9.03 26.44
C ASN A 36 -4.30 -8.26 25.58
N PRO A 37 -4.56 -6.96 25.83
CA PRO A 37 -5.45 -6.17 24.97
C PRO A 37 -4.96 -6.16 23.53
N VAL A 38 -5.80 -6.63 22.61
CA VAL A 38 -5.52 -6.62 21.17
C VAL A 38 -6.59 -5.78 20.47
N TYR A 39 -6.13 -4.92 19.56
CA TYR A 39 -6.97 -4.07 18.74
C TYR A 39 -6.69 -4.33 17.27
N LEU A 40 -7.72 -4.20 16.43
CA LEU A 40 -7.65 -4.35 14.99
C LEU A 40 -7.97 -3.00 14.34
N LYS A 41 -7.05 -2.47 13.54
CA LYS A 41 -7.33 -1.34 12.66
C LYS A 41 -8.04 -1.86 11.42
N ARG A 42 -9.33 -1.54 11.29
CA ARG A 42 -10.27 -2.19 10.38
C ARG A 42 -10.21 -1.60 8.95
N GLU A 43 -9.04 -1.68 8.33
CA GLU A 43 -8.86 -1.24 6.93
C GLU A 43 -9.61 -2.10 5.91
N ASP A 44 -10.12 -3.25 6.31
CA ASP A 44 -11.08 -4.06 5.56
C ASP A 44 -12.45 -3.39 5.40
N ASN A 45 -12.79 -2.41 6.24
CA ASN A 45 -14.00 -1.60 6.13
C ASN A 45 -13.89 -0.41 5.16
N GLN A 46 -12.76 -0.25 4.49
CA GLN A 46 -12.61 0.74 3.43
C GLN A 46 -13.49 0.40 2.20
N PRO A 47 -13.87 1.39 1.36
CA PRO A 47 -14.69 1.14 0.16
C PRO A 47 -14.14 0.09 -0.80
N VAL A 48 -12.82 -0.11 -0.84
CA VAL A 48 -12.13 -1.14 -1.64
C VAL A 48 -11.61 -2.29 -0.77
N PHE A 49 -12.11 -2.44 0.44
CA PHE A 49 -11.78 -3.49 1.40
C PHE A 49 -10.28 -3.57 1.76
N SER A 50 -9.56 -2.45 1.62
CA SER A 50 -8.13 -2.38 1.97
C SER A 50 -7.65 -0.93 2.09
N PHE A 51 -6.51 -0.75 2.78
CA PHE A 51 -5.81 0.52 2.95
C PHE A 51 -5.26 1.13 1.65
N LYS A 52 -5.17 0.36 0.58
CA LYS A 52 -4.46 0.74 -0.66
C LYS A 52 -4.97 2.02 -1.31
N LEU A 53 -6.26 2.33 -1.17
CA LEU A 53 -6.83 3.58 -1.69
C LEU A 53 -6.15 4.83 -1.10
N ARG A 54 -5.68 4.79 0.14
CA ARG A 54 -5.03 5.93 0.82
C ARG A 54 -3.79 6.39 0.04
N GLY A 55 -2.86 5.49 -0.19
CA GLY A 55 -1.64 5.80 -0.94
C GLY A 55 -1.90 6.10 -2.40
N ALA A 56 -2.80 5.35 -3.06
CA ALA A 56 -3.15 5.59 -4.45
C ALA A 56 -3.72 7.01 -4.64
N TYR A 57 -4.70 7.40 -3.84
CA TYR A 57 -5.29 8.73 -3.91
C TYR A 57 -4.28 9.82 -3.55
N ASN A 58 -3.53 9.64 -2.46
CA ASN A 58 -2.54 10.63 -2.05
C ASN A 58 -1.50 10.88 -3.12
N LYS A 59 -1.00 9.83 -3.79
CA LYS A 59 -0.10 9.98 -4.94
C LYS A 59 -0.74 10.76 -6.05
N MET A 60 -1.94 10.38 -6.48
CA MET A 60 -2.65 11.03 -7.58
C MET A 60 -2.96 12.50 -7.29
N ALA A 61 -3.31 12.84 -6.05
CA ALA A 61 -3.59 14.21 -5.60
C ALA A 61 -2.35 15.14 -5.60
N HIS A 62 -1.14 14.56 -5.67
CA HIS A 62 0.12 15.30 -5.73
C HIS A 62 0.77 15.27 -7.12
N ILE A 63 0.11 14.68 -8.12
CA ILE A 63 0.56 14.78 -9.52
C ILE A 63 0.22 16.18 -10.03
N PRO A 64 1.15 16.89 -10.67
CA PRO A 64 0.86 18.18 -11.30
C PRO A 64 -0.31 18.07 -12.30
N ALA A 65 -1.18 19.09 -12.34
CA ALA A 65 -2.41 19.06 -13.13
C ALA A 65 -2.18 18.71 -14.60
N GLU A 66 -1.11 19.24 -15.21
CA GLU A 66 -0.72 18.92 -16.59
C GLU A 66 -0.42 17.43 -16.78
N ALA A 67 0.35 16.82 -15.88
CA ALA A 67 0.65 15.38 -15.93
C ALA A 67 -0.59 14.53 -15.65
N LEU A 68 -1.41 14.95 -14.68
CA LEU A 68 -2.65 14.27 -14.31
C LEU A 68 -3.68 14.29 -15.45
N SER A 69 -3.72 15.34 -16.26
CA SER A 69 -4.63 15.46 -17.42
C SER A 69 -4.34 14.42 -18.51
N ARG A 70 -3.11 13.93 -18.62
CA ARG A 70 -2.75 12.84 -19.53
C ARG A 70 -3.24 11.49 -19.02
N GLY A 71 -3.48 11.38 -17.72
CA GLY A 71 -3.94 10.16 -17.06
C GLY A 71 -2.85 9.44 -16.27
N VAL A 72 -3.27 8.40 -15.59
CA VAL A 72 -2.39 7.55 -14.76
C VAL A 72 -2.40 6.11 -15.23
N ILE A 73 -1.38 5.35 -14.84
CA ILE A 73 -1.27 3.92 -15.14
C ILE A 73 -0.74 3.16 -13.94
N THR A 74 -1.17 1.91 -13.78
CA THR A 74 -0.58 0.97 -12.84
C THR A 74 -0.65 -0.46 -13.36
N ALA A 75 0.20 -1.34 -12.82
CA ALA A 75 0.11 -2.79 -13.01
C ALA A 75 -0.27 -3.43 -11.66
N SER A 76 -1.46 -3.95 -11.56
CA SER A 76 -1.94 -4.69 -10.38
C SER A 76 -3.29 -5.33 -10.67
N ALA A 77 -3.49 -6.57 -10.24
CA ALA A 77 -4.78 -7.26 -10.31
C ALA A 77 -5.55 -7.27 -8.97
N GLY A 78 -4.98 -6.64 -7.92
CA GLY A 78 -5.53 -6.71 -6.56
C GLY A 78 -5.97 -5.35 -6.00
N ASN A 79 -5.81 -5.21 -4.69
CA ASN A 79 -6.28 -4.05 -3.92
C ASN A 79 -5.73 -2.70 -4.40
N HIS A 80 -4.50 -2.66 -4.92
CA HIS A 80 -3.93 -1.42 -5.46
C HIS A 80 -4.65 -0.97 -6.73
N ALA A 81 -4.98 -1.90 -7.63
CA ALA A 81 -5.76 -1.62 -8.83
C ALA A 81 -7.12 -1.00 -8.50
N GLN A 82 -7.83 -1.57 -7.52
CA GLN A 82 -9.12 -1.03 -7.05
C GLN A 82 -8.96 0.35 -6.40
N GLY A 83 -7.88 0.56 -5.63
CA GLY A 83 -7.55 1.86 -5.05
C GLY A 83 -7.30 2.94 -6.10
N VAL A 84 -6.53 2.62 -7.16
CA VAL A 84 -6.30 3.54 -8.29
C VAL A 84 -7.59 3.78 -9.07
N ALA A 85 -8.39 2.74 -9.32
CA ALA A 85 -9.66 2.84 -10.02
C ALA A 85 -10.63 3.79 -9.32
N LEU A 86 -10.85 3.60 -8.01
CA LEU A 86 -11.70 4.46 -7.19
C LEU A 86 -11.17 5.92 -7.18
N SER A 87 -9.86 6.08 -7.04
CA SER A 87 -9.23 7.40 -7.03
C SER A 87 -9.42 8.12 -8.37
N ALA A 88 -9.26 7.40 -9.49
CA ALA A 88 -9.47 7.94 -10.84
C ALA A 88 -10.93 8.38 -11.05
N ALA A 89 -11.89 7.56 -10.65
CA ALA A 89 -13.30 7.89 -10.72
C ALA A 89 -13.63 9.13 -9.87
N ARG A 90 -13.08 9.22 -8.65
CA ARG A 90 -13.30 10.35 -7.74
C ARG A 90 -12.75 11.66 -8.29
N MET A 91 -11.62 11.61 -8.99
CA MET A 91 -10.96 12.78 -9.57
C MET A 91 -11.42 13.12 -11.00
N GLY A 92 -12.19 12.23 -11.64
CA GLY A 92 -12.55 12.39 -13.06
C GLY A 92 -11.33 12.24 -14.01
N VAL A 93 -10.33 11.46 -13.62
CA VAL A 93 -9.06 11.27 -14.34
C VAL A 93 -9.04 9.91 -15.03
N LYS A 94 -8.50 9.84 -16.24
CA LYS A 94 -8.32 8.57 -16.95
C LYS A 94 -7.25 7.71 -16.25
N ALA A 95 -7.54 6.44 -16.07
CA ALA A 95 -6.58 5.48 -15.55
C ALA A 95 -6.55 4.22 -16.42
N ILE A 96 -5.35 3.73 -16.70
CA ILE A 96 -5.10 2.44 -17.33
C ILE A 96 -4.61 1.48 -16.26
N ILE A 97 -5.27 0.34 -16.15
CA ILE A 97 -4.88 -0.71 -15.19
C ILE A 97 -4.53 -1.96 -15.97
N VAL A 98 -3.25 -2.32 -15.95
CA VAL A 98 -2.75 -3.49 -16.65
C VAL A 98 -2.74 -4.68 -15.70
N VAL A 99 -3.37 -5.77 -16.13
CA VAL A 99 -3.47 -7.02 -15.38
C VAL A 99 -3.05 -8.21 -16.24
N PRO A 100 -2.52 -9.30 -15.67
CA PRO A 100 -2.30 -10.54 -16.41
C PRO A 100 -3.62 -11.08 -17.00
N VAL A 101 -3.54 -11.80 -18.12
CA VAL A 101 -4.71 -12.48 -18.70
C VAL A 101 -5.27 -13.58 -17.80
N THR A 102 -4.43 -14.10 -16.91
CA THR A 102 -4.79 -15.09 -15.89
C THR A 102 -5.59 -14.51 -14.71
N THR A 103 -5.80 -13.19 -14.69
CA THR A 103 -6.53 -12.53 -13.60
C THR A 103 -7.99 -12.99 -13.57
N PRO A 104 -8.49 -13.47 -12.41
CA PRO A 104 -9.89 -13.88 -12.27
C PRO A 104 -10.86 -12.76 -12.66
N GLN A 105 -11.92 -13.10 -13.38
CA GLN A 105 -12.91 -12.12 -13.86
C GLN A 105 -13.50 -11.28 -12.75
N LEU A 106 -13.72 -11.86 -11.57
CA LEU A 106 -14.23 -11.15 -10.39
C LEU A 106 -13.33 -9.96 -10.00
N LYS A 107 -11.99 -10.11 -10.09
CA LYS A 107 -11.04 -9.02 -9.81
C LYS A 107 -11.10 -7.93 -10.88
N VAL A 108 -11.24 -8.32 -12.16
CA VAL A 108 -11.40 -7.38 -13.28
C VAL A 108 -12.70 -6.58 -13.12
N ASP A 109 -13.80 -7.24 -12.78
CA ASP A 109 -15.10 -6.60 -12.59
C ASP A 109 -15.11 -5.65 -11.37
N ALA A 110 -14.42 -6.01 -10.29
CA ALA A 110 -14.26 -5.12 -9.14
C ALA A 110 -13.51 -3.83 -9.53
N ILE A 111 -12.44 -3.93 -10.32
CA ILE A 111 -11.71 -2.75 -10.83
C ILE A 111 -12.64 -1.87 -11.68
N ARG A 112 -13.39 -2.45 -12.62
CA ARG A 112 -14.33 -1.73 -13.48
C ARG A 112 -15.46 -1.08 -12.66
N THR A 113 -15.99 -1.77 -11.67
CA THR A 113 -17.04 -1.26 -10.80
C THR A 113 -16.59 -0.01 -10.03
N HIS A 114 -15.38 -0.02 -9.47
CA HIS A 114 -14.84 1.14 -8.76
C HIS A 114 -14.45 2.29 -9.67
N GLY A 115 -13.95 1.98 -10.87
CA GLY A 115 -13.46 2.99 -11.82
C GLY A 115 -14.52 3.58 -12.74
N GLY A 116 -15.59 2.85 -13.01
CA GLY A 116 -16.61 3.28 -13.97
C GLY A 116 -16.01 3.62 -15.35
N PRO A 117 -16.49 4.68 -16.00
CA PRO A 117 -16.05 5.06 -17.35
C PRO A 117 -14.64 5.67 -17.40
N THR A 118 -14.02 5.98 -16.25
CA THR A 118 -12.67 6.58 -16.22
C THR A 118 -11.57 5.55 -16.35
N VAL A 119 -11.88 4.25 -16.22
CA VAL A 119 -10.87 3.18 -16.15
C VAL A 119 -10.90 2.28 -17.37
N GLU A 120 -9.76 2.15 -18.01
CA GLU A 120 -9.44 1.13 -19.03
C GLU A 120 -8.68 -0.02 -18.37
N VAL A 121 -9.21 -1.24 -18.42
CA VAL A 121 -8.50 -2.45 -17.96
C VAL A 121 -7.90 -3.15 -19.18
N VAL A 122 -6.56 -3.23 -19.20
CA VAL A 122 -5.78 -3.90 -20.23
C VAL A 122 -5.29 -5.23 -19.69
N GLN A 123 -5.70 -6.34 -20.33
CA GLN A 123 -5.20 -7.67 -19.99
C GLN A 123 -4.02 -8.02 -20.90
N PHE A 124 -2.84 -8.26 -20.30
CA PHE A 124 -1.62 -8.52 -21.06
C PHE A 124 -0.66 -9.45 -20.32
N GLY A 125 -0.11 -10.43 -21.04
CA GLY A 125 0.84 -11.42 -20.52
C GLY A 125 0.24 -12.38 -19.52
N GLU A 126 1.00 -13.36 -19.09
CA GLU A 126 0.54 -14.38 -18.15
C GLU A 126 0.96 -14.11 -16.70
N SER A 127 2.00 -13.29 -16.52
CA SER A 127 2.58 -12.97 -15.23
C SER A 127 2.43 -11.47 -14.85
N TYR A 128 2.62 -11.18 -13.57
CA TYR A 128 2.73 -9.79 -13.10
C TYR A 128 3.88 -9.04 -13.81
N SER A 129 4.99 -9.70 -14.06
CA SER A 129 6.15 -9.08 -14.74
C SER A 129 5.82 -8.66 -16.17
N ASP A 130 5.05 -9.48 -16.91
CA ASP A 130 4.59 -9.14 -18.26
C ASP A 130 3.66 -7.92 -18.24
N ALA A 131 2.68 -7.94 -17.34
CA ALA A 131 1.74 -6.84 -17.16
C ALA A 131 2.47 -5.54 -16.76
N TYR A 132 3.44 -5.63 -15.85
CA TYR A 132 4.27 -4.50 -15.44
C TYR A 132 5.09 -3.93 -16.59
N GLY A 133 5.80 -4.78 -17.33
CA GLY A 133 6.60 -4.36 -18.51
C GLY A 133 5.73 -3.68 -19.57
N HIS A 134 4.52 -4.20 -19.82
CA HIS A 134 3.57 -3.57 -20.73
C HIS A 134 3.05 -2.23 -20.21
N ALA A 135 2.79 -2.12 -18.90
CA ALA A 135 2.38 -0.86 -18.29
C ALA A 135 3.47 0.22 -18.42
N VAL A 136 4.74 -0.13 -18.22
CA VAL A 136 5.86 0.81 -18.42
C VAL A 136 5.94 1.27 -19.87
N LYS A 137 5.79 0.37 -20.84
CA LYS A 137 5.76 0.73 -22.25
C LYS A 137 4.60 1.69 -22.57
N LEU A 138 3.38 1.41 -22.12
CA LEU A 138 2.22 2.30 -22.31
C LEU A 138 2.42 3.65 -21.59
N GLN A 139 3.07 3.66 -20.43
CA GLN A 139 3.43 4.89 -19.73
C GLN A 139 4.26 5.82 -20.61
N GLU A 140 5.31 5.29 -21.24
CA GLU A 140 6.20 6.05 -22.12
C GLU A 140 5.48 6.51 -23.39
N GLU A 141 4.77 5.62 -24.07
CA GLU A 141 4.07 5.89 -25.32
C GLU A 141 2.97 6.95 -25.18
N ARG A 142 2.26 6.97 -24.04
CA ARG A 142 1.10 7.85 -23.82
C ARG A 142 1.38 8.99 -22.84
N GLY A 143 2.60 9.10 -22.31
CA GLY A 143 3.02 10.14 -21.35
C GLY A 143 2.24 10.09 -20.04
N LEU A 144 1.84 8.88 -19.59
CA LEU A 144 1.05 8.66 -18.38
C LEU A 144 1.94 8.73 -17.12
N THR A 145 1.32 8.98 -15.96
CA THR A 145 2.03 8.92 -14.69
C THR A 145 1.80 7.55 -14.03
N PHE A 146 2.89 6.85 -13.71
CA PHE A 146 2.81 5.56 -13.03
C PHE A 146 2.46 5.76 -11.54
N VAL A 147 1.45 5.03 -11.05
CA VAL A 147 1.08 4.98 -9.64
C VAL A 147 1.58 3.67 -9.07
N HIS A 148 2.74 3.73 -8.41
CA HIS A 148 3.41 2.54 -7.87
C HIS A 148 2.65 1.96 -6.67
N PRO A 149 2.53 0.62 -6.52
CA PRO A 149 1.72 -0.01 -5.48
C PRO A 149 2.26 0.14 -4.05
N PHE A 150 3.53 0.54 -3.87
CA PHE A 150 4.17 0.70 -2.56
C PHE A 150 5.42 1.58 -2.53
N ASP A 151 6.23 1.63 -3.61
CA ASP A 151 7.55 2.29 -3.60
C ASP A 151 7.47 3.71 -4.21
N ASP A 152 6.73 4.57 -3.56
CA ASP A 152 6.60 5.98 -3.90
C ASP A 152 6.39 6.80 -2.62
N PRO A 153 7.10 7.93 -2.43
CA PRO A 153 7.00 8.72 -1.19
C PRO A 153 5.59 9.19 -0.84
N TYR A 154 4.76 9.52 -1.82
CA TYR A 154 3.38 9.92 -1.58
C TYR A 154 2.46 8.74 -1.29
N VAL A 155 2.73 7.57 -1.91
CA VAL A 155 2.03 6.33 -1.58
C VAL A 155 2.34 5.94 -0.14
N ILE A 156 3.62 5.91 0.25
CA ILE A 156 4.07 5.58 1.61
C ILE A 156 3.44 6.54 2.64
N ALA A 157 3.47 7.84 2.37
CA ALA A 157 2.88 8.84 3.25
C ALA A 157 1.36 8.68 3.41
N GLY A 158 0.65 8.35 2.33
CA GLY A 158 -0.77 8.03 2.39
C GLY A 158 -1.06 6.83 3.29
N GLN A 159 -0.22 5.79 3.24
CA GLN A 159 -0.32 4.63 4.13
C GLN A 159 0.00 4.99 5.60
N GLY A 160 0.89 5.94 5.82
CA GLY A 160 1.23 6.46 7.16
C GLY A 160 0.04 7.04 7.93
N THR A 161 -1.02 7.48 7.22
CA THR A 161 -2.27 7.97 7.86
C THR A 161 -2.97 6.89 8.69
N VAL A 162 -2.73 5.61 8.42
CA VAL A 162 -3.21 4.50 9.26
C VAL A 162 -2.65 4.61 10.68
N ALA A 163 -1.36 4.90 10.81
CA ALA A 163 -0.72 5.09 12.11
C ALA A 163 -1.19 6.39 12.80
N MET A 164 -1.38 7.45 12.03
CA MET A 164 -1.94 8.72 12.55
C MET A 164 -3.30 8.48 13.21
N GLU A 165 -4.18 7.74 12.56
CA GLU A 165 -5.49 7.37 13.11
C GLU A 165 -5.38 6.46 14.33
N ILE A 166 -4.49 5.44 14.33
CA ILE A 166 -4.27 4.56 15.49
C ILE A 166 -3.86 5.38 16.72
N LEU A 167 -2.88 6.28 16.57
CA LEU A 167 -2.39 7.08 17.69
C LEU A 167 -3.43 8.13 18.16
N SER A 168 -4.29 8.61 17.28
CA SER A 168 -5.41 9.48 17.63
C SER A 168 -6.52 8.73 18.38
N GLN A 169 -6.87 7.52 17.93
CA GLN A 169 -7.96 6.72 18.48
C GLN A 169 -7.59 6.01 19.80
N HIS A 170 -6.28 5.77 20.05
CA HIS A 170 -5.80 5.14 21.27
C HIS A 170 -4.64 5.93 21.88
N GLN A 171 -4.97 6.79 22.84
CA GLN A 171 -3.97 7.65 23.53
C GLN A 171 -3.28 6.95 24.70
N GLY A 172 -3.75 5.76 25.09
CA GLY A 172 -3.15 4.94 26.13
C GLY A 172 -1.80 4.31 25.70
N PRO A 173 -1.20 3.51 26.58
CA PRO A 173 0.02 2.77 26.25
C PRO A 173 -0.22 1.77 25.09
N ILE A 174 0.66 1.83 24.09
CA ILE A 174 0.73 0.85 23.00
C ILE A 174 2.11 0.20 23.10
N HIS A 175 2.14 -1.13 23.26
CA HIS A 175 3.40 -1.85 23.32
C HIS A 175 3.99 -2.07 21.93
N ALA A 176 3.16 -2.56 20.99
CA ALA A 176 3.57 -2.85 19.62
C ALA A 176 2.43 -2.69 18.62
N ILE A 177 2.79 -2.34 17.39
CA ILE A 177 1.91 -2.36 16.22
C ILE A 177 2.44 -3.39 15.25
N PHE A 178 1.63 -4.42 14.94
CA PHE A 178 1.95 -5.45 13.97
C PHE A 178 1.42 -5.05 12.60
N VAL A 179 2.28 -5.05 11.59
CA VAL A 179 1.96 -4.55 10.25
C VAL A 179 2.27 -5.60 9.19
N PRO A 180 1.31 -6.05 8.36
CA PRO A 180 1.60 -6.96 7.27
C PRO A 180 2.48 -6.29 6.20
N ILE A 181 3.46 -7.04 5.68
CA ILE A 181 4.40 -6.56 4.69
C ILE A 181 4.29 -7.38 3.40
N GLY A 182 3.97 -6.69 2.30
CA GLY A 182 4.28 -7.16 0.94
C GLY A 182 5.50 -6.41 0.42
N GLY A 183 5.30 -5.39 -0.43
CA GLY A 183 6.38 -4.53 -0.92
C GLY A 183 6.90 -3.48 0.08
N GLY A 184 6.30 -3.37 1.26
CA GLY A 184 6.76 -2.53 2.37
C GLY A 184 6.06 -1.18 2.55
N GLY A 185 5.19 -0.74 1.64
CA GLY A 185 4.62 0.62 1.66
C GLY A 185 3.83 0.96 2.93
N LEU A 186 3.01 0.03 3.45
CA LEU A 186 2.27 0.23 4.69
C LEU A 186 3.22 0.26 5.89
N ALA A 187 4.10 -0.73 6.01
CA ALA A 187 5.03 -0.84 7.12
C ALA A 187 5.98 0.37 7.18
N ALA A 188 6.51 0.80 6.05
CA ALA A 188 7.34 1.99 5.93
C ALA A 188 6.61 3.27 6.39
N GLY A 189 5.38 3.46 5.93
CA GLY A 189 4.57 4.63 6.30
C GLY A 189 4.19 4.64 7.78
N VAL A 190 3.72 3.50 8.30
CA VAL A 190 3.37 3.32 9.71
C VAL A 190 4.60 3.54 10.59
N ALA A 191 5.71 2.86 10.29
CA ALA A 191 6.92 2.94 11.11
C ALA A 191 7.52 4.36 11.11
N ALA A 192 7.64 5.00 9.95
CA ALA A 192 8.15 6.36 9.85
C ALA A 192 7.31 7.36 10.66
N TYR A 193 5.99 7.24 10.64
CA TYR A 193 5.10 8.08 11.44
C TYR A 193 5.21 7.78 12.93
N VAL A 194 5.08 6.51 13.32
CA VAL A 194 5.11 6.09 14.73
C VAL A 194 6.44 6.49 15.38
N LYS A 195 7.57 6.19 14.74
CA LYS A 195 8.89 6.52 15.31
C LYS A 195 9.17 8.03 15.40
N SER A 196 8.49 8.82 14.58
CA SER A 196 8.58 10.29 14.67
C SER A 196 7.74 10.88 15.79
N VAL A 197 6.65 10.23 16.24
CA VAL A 197 5.67 10.77 17.20
C VAL A 197 5.75 10.06 18.57
N ARG A 198 5.85 8.74 18.55
CA ARG A 198 5.88 7.83 19.71
C ARG A 198 6.97 6.76 19.51
N PRO A 199 8.27 7.12 19.58
CA PRO A 199 9.38 6.21 19.26
C PRO A 199 9.49 4.98 20.19
N GLU A 200 8.88 5.04 21.36
CA GLU A 200 8.83 3.92 22.30
C GLU A 200 7.93 2.76 21.84
N ILE A 201 7.00 3.00 20.91
CA ILE A 201 6.12 1.96 20.38
C ILE A 201 6.90 1.10 19.41
N LYS A 202 6.89 -0.21 19.60
CA LYS A 202 7.48 -1.15 18.66
C LYS A 202 6.62 -1.27 17.39
N VAL A 203 7.25 -1.27 16.23
CA VAL A 203 6.61 -1.57 14.95
C VAL A 203 7.21 -2.86 14.41
N ILE A 204 6.38 -3.90 14.36
CA ILE A 204 6.78 -5.25 14.01
C ILE A 204 6.16 -5.62 12.67
N GLY A 205 7.00 -5.91 11.68
CA GLY A 205 6.57 -6.40 10.38
C GLY A 205 6.09 -7.86 10.48
N VAL A 206 5.13 -8.22 9.65
CA VAL A 206 4.62 -9.61 9.57
C VAL A 206 4.61 -10.04 8.10
N GLN A 207 5.28 -11.14 7.81
CA GLN A 207 5.27 -11.79 6.50
C GLN A 207 4.95 -13.27 6.63
N THR A 208 4.51 -13.88 5.54
CA THR A 208 4.46 -15.34 5.42
C THR A 208 5.85 -15.85 5.05
N ASP A 209 6.19 -17.06 5.51
CA ASP A 209 7.51 -17.68 5.27
C ASP A 209 7.81 -17.85 3.77
N ASP A 210 6.77 -18.08 2.97
CA ASP A 210 6.85 -18.27 1.52
C ASP A 210 6.86 -16.95 0.71
N SER A 211 6.78 -15.80 1.37
CA SER A 211 6.77 -14.48 0.74
C SER A 211 7.53 -13.45 1.60
N CYS A 212 8.66 -13.83 2.17
CA CYS A 212 9.42 -13.09 3.18
C CYS A 212 10.51 -12.16 2.60
N ALA A 213 10.25 -11.49 1.48
CA ALA A 213 11.25 -10.66 0.80
C ALA A 213 11.84 -9.55 1.69
N MET A 214 11.04 -8.91 2.55
CA MET A 214 11.55 -7.87 3.46
C MET A 214 12.43 -8.47 4.56
N ALA A 215 12.00 -9.55 5.20
CA ALA A 215 12.79 -10.23 6.24
C ALA A 215 14.14 -10.72 5.67
N ALA A 216 14.13 -11.34 4.47
CA ALA A 216 15.34 -11.76 3.78
C ALA A 216 16.27 -10.58 3.46
N SER A 217 15.69 -9.46 2.98
CA SER A 217 16.44 -8.25 2.62
C SER A 217 17.06 -7.58 3.85
N LEU A 218 16.32 -7.46 4.95
CA LEU A 218 16.86 -6.89 6.20
C LEU A 218 17.98 -7.74 6.78
N LYS A 219 17.84 -9.07 6.71
CA LYS A 219 18.90 -10.00 7.13
C LYS A 219 20.17 -9.91 6.26
N ALA A 220 20.00 -9.70 4.95
CA ALA A 220 21.11 -9.57 4.01
C ALA A 220 21.77 -8.19 4.03
N GLY A 221 21.08 -7.15 4.52
CA GLY A 221 21.50 -5.75 4.43
C GLY A 221 21.32 -5.13 3.05
N GLU A 222 20.68 -5.84 2.11
CA GLU A 222 20.38 -5.41 0.75
C GLU A 222 19.08 -6.04 0.25
N ARG A 223 18.50 -5.49 -0.81
CA ARG A 223 17.25 -6.03 -1.37
C ARG A 223 17.48 -7.39 -2.01
N VAL A 224 16.76 -8.39 -1.53
CA VAL A 224 16.80 -9.79 -2.03
C VAL A 224 15.57 -10.07 -2.88
N THR A 225 15.79 -10.61 -4.07
CA THR A 225 14.69 -11.11 -4.93
C THR A 225 14.42 -12.58 -4.62
N LEU A 226 13.18 -12.89 -4.23
CA LEU A 226 12.73 -14.26 -4.03
C LEU A 226 12.52 -14.97 -5.38
N ASN A 227 12.89 -16.23 -5.47
CA ASN A 227 12.62 -17.04 -6.66
C ASN A 227 11.13 -17.26 -6.87
N GLU A 228 10.42 -17.56 -5.77
CA GLU A 228 8.99 -17.85 -5.74
C GLU A 228 8.31 -17.08 -4.61
N VAL A 229 7.00 -16.96 -4.67
CA VAL A 229 6.14 -16.42 -3.61
C VAL A 229 4.93 -17.30 -3.43
N GLY A 230 4.40 -17.35 -2.22
CA GLY A 230 3.22 -18.14 -1.88
C GLY A 230 1.94 -17.60 -2.53
N LEU A 231 0.97 -18.50 -2.69
CA LEU A 231 -0.33 -18.18 -3.29
C LEU A 231 -1.41 -17.86 -2.25
N PHE A 232 -1.21 -18.26 -0.99
CA PHE A 232 -2.22 -18.12 0.04
C PHE A 232 -2.47 -16.64 0.41
N SER A 233 -1.40 -15.88 0.61
CA SER A 233 -1.47 -14.46 0.97
C SER A 233 -1.16 -13.57 -0.23
N ASP A 234 -1.99 -13.62 -1.26
CA ASP A 234 -1.77 -12.96 -2.55
C ASP A 234 -1.58 -11.44 -2.43
N GLY A 235 -2.21 -10.80 -1.44
CA GLY A 235 -2.08 -9.37 -1.17
C GLY A 235 -0.70 -8.94 -0.67
N THR A 236 0.12 -9.87 -0.17
CA THR A 236 1.48 -9.64 0.32
C THR A 236 2.56 -10.39 -0.46
N ALA A 237 2.19 -11.15 -1.49
CA ALA A 237 3.08 -11.96 -2.30
C ALA A 237 3.91 -11.09 -3.26
N VAL A 238 5.04 -10.57 -2.77
CA VAL A 238 5.95 -9.69 -3.50
C VAL A 238 7.34 -10.30 -3.52
N LYS A 239 7.92 -10.48 -4.73
CA LYS A 239 9.24 -11.07 -4.90
C LYS A 239 10.40 -10.14 -4.49
N LEU A 240 10.22 -8.84 -4.68
CA LEU A 240 11.22 -7.82 -4.39
C LEU A 240 10.58 -6.60 -3.75
N VAL A 241 11.06 -6.22 -2.58
CA VAL A 241 10.62 -4.99 -1.89
C VAL A 241 11.10 -3.73 -2.63
N GLY A 242 10.45 -2.60 -2.38
CA GLY A 242 10.86 -1.32 -2.95
C GLY A 242 12.19 -0.84 -2.39
N GLU A 243 12.81 0.10 -3.07
CA GLU A 243 14.08 0.70 -2.63
C GLU A 243 13.85 1.62 -1.43
N GLU A 244 12.90 2.54 -1.55
CA GLU A 244 12.58 3.47 -0.47
C GLU A 244 11.87 2.75 0.69
N THR A 245 11.00 1.77 0.40
CA THR A 245 10.36 1.00 1.46
C THR A 245 11.37 0.14 2.22
N PHE A 246 12.37 -0.46 1.56
CA PHE A 246 13.46 -1.17 2.22
C PHE A 246 14.27 -0.24 3.12
N ARG A 247 14.66 0.93 2.60
CA ARG A 247 15.40 1.94 3.38
C ARG A 247 14.66 2.31 4.66
N LEU A 248 13.36 2.64 4.56
CA LEU A 248 12.55 3.03 5.71
C LEU A 248 12.32 1.88 6.69
N CYS A 249 12.04 0.67 6.17
CA CYS A 249 11.88 -0.50 7.03
C CYS A 249 13.16 -0.85 7.77
N SER A 250 14.33 -0.71 7.12
CA SER A 250 15.64 -0.91 7.77
C SER A 250 15.92 0.12 8.86
N GLU A 251 15.41 1.34 8.72
CA GLU A 251 15.62 2.42 9.67
C GLU A 251 14.65 2.37 10.87
N TYR A 252 13.39 1.94 10.63
CA TYR A 252 12.30 2.16 11.58
C TYR A 252 11.60 0.91 12.11
N LEU A 253 11.73 -0.26 11.48
CA LEU A 253 11.15 -1.47 12.04
C LEU A 253 12.01 -2.00 13.18
N ASP A 254 11.35 -2.46 14.24
CA ASP A 254 12.04 -3.11 15.36
C ASP A 254 12.30 -4.59 15.07
N GLU A 255 11.36 -5.26 14.38
CA GLU A 255 11.43 -6.70 14.06
C GLU A 255 10.60 -6.98 12.78
N VAL A 256 10.88 -8.12 12.13
CA VAL A 256 10.07 -8.74 11.06
C VAL A 256 10.04 -10.24 11.27
#